data_50d7b233cdd45d02026937bb1082d702
#
_entry.id   50d7b233cdd45d02026937bb1082d702
#
_cell.length_a   1.000
_cell.length_b   1.000
_cell.length_c   1.000
_cell.angle_alpha   90.00
_cell.angle_beta   90.00
_cell.angle_gamma   90.00
#
_symmetry.space_group_name_H-M   'P 1'
#
loop_
_entity.id
_entity.type
_entity.pdbx_description
1 polymer ?
#
loop_
_entity_poly.entity_id
_entity_poly.type
_entity_poly.pdbx_seq_one_letter_code
_entity_poly.pdbx_strand_id
1 'polypeptide(L)'
;MAPLQKRAWYALALAVIFTAAIVVVFVTRGGGVTAYSEDPEMRLIVTGLFVGCVVLYVIVLFVTRPGRGKVRALMDERDMTVVTGALRLQLSTVVISLVVWAIALTETYWDQGHIPVIFPYLICGCTLIVNMLAQAVGILIGYRRVG
;
A
#
# COMPACT_ATOMS: atom_id res chain seq x y z
N MET A 1 15.20 -3.06 18.92
CA MET A 1 14.40 -2.52 17.82
C MET A 1 13.31 -1.62 18.38
N ALA A 2 13.22 -0.39 17.90
CA ALA A 2 12.14 0.54 18.28
C ALA A 2 10.76 -0.02 17.86
N PRO A 3 9.69 0.23 18.64
CA PRO A 3 8.35 -0.27 18.31
C PRO A 3 7.87 0.14 16.91
N LEU A 4 8.19 1.36 16.48
CA LEU A 4 7.90 1.87 15.13
C LEU A 4 8.63 1.09 14.03
N GLN A 5 9.87 0.69 14.28
CA GLN A 5 10.66 -0.10 13.33
C GLN A 5 10.06 -1.50 13.14
N LYS A 6 9.63 -2.16 14.22
CA LYS A 6 8.93 -3.46 14.14
C LYS A 6 7.65 -3.34 13.31
N ARG A 7 6.87 -2.30 13.54
CA ARG A 7 5.64 -2.02 12.77
C ARG A 7 5.95 -1.83 11.29
N ALA A 8 7.00 -1.09 10.96
CA ALA A 8 7.41 -0.87 9.57
C ALA A 8 7.79 -2.18 8.87
N TRP A 9 8.49 -3.09 9.55
CA TRP A 9 8.81 -4.41 9.01
C TRP A 9 7.56 -5.27 8.75
N TYR A 10 6.59 -5.29 9.68
CA TYR A 10 5.33 -6.01 9.47
C TYR A 10 4.52 -5.43 8.30
N ALA A 11 4.43 -4.11 8.20
CA ALA A 11 3.75 -3.45 7.08
C ALA A 11 4.44 -3.74 5.75
N LEU A 12 5.78 -3.72 5.70
CA LEU A 12 6.57 -4.06 4.53
C LEU A 12 6.34 -5.50 4.08
N ALA A 13 6.46 -6.46 5.01
CA ALA A 13 6.26 -7.87 4.72
C ALA A 13 4.84 -8.12 4.19
N LEU A 14 3.83 -7.54 4.82
CA LEU A 14 2.44 -7.64 4.40
C LEU A 14 2.24 -7.09 2.98
N ALA A 15 2.75 -5.89 2.69
CA ALA A 15 2.63 -5.28 1.37
C ALA A 15 3.32 -6.12 0.28
N VAL A 16 4.51 -6.66 0.55
CA VAL A 16 5.23 -7.53 -0.40
C VAL A 16 4.47 -8.83 -0.65
N ILE A 17 3.96 -9.49 0.39
CA ILE A 17 3.21 -10.75 0.27
C ILE A 17 1.94 -10.53 -0.57
N PHE A 18 1.16 -9.48 -0.29
CA PHE A 18 -0.06 -9.20 -1.05
C PHE A 18 0.22 -8.78 -2.49
N THR A 19 1.26 -7.99 -2.73
CA THR A 19 1.69 -7.65 -4.09
C THR A 19 2.08 -8.91 -4.86
N ALA A 20 2.89 -9.79 -4.27
CA ALA A 20 3.27 -11.05 -4.90
C ALA A 20 2.06 -11.95 -5.17
N ALA A 21 1.12 -12.06 -4.23
CA ALA A 21 -0.10 -12.85 -4.40
C ALA A 21 -0.96 -12.33 -5.57
N ILE A 22 -1.15 -11.00 -5.68
CA ILE A 22 -1.88 -10.39 -6.78
C ILE A 22 -1.19 -10.65 -8.11
N VAL A 23 0.13 -10.46 -8.19
CA VAL A 23 0.91 -10.73 -9.40
C VAL A 23 0.78 -12.19 -9.82
N VAL A 24 0.90 -13.12 -8.87
CA VAL A 24 0.73 -14.56 -9.14
C VAL A 24 -0.66 -14.86 -9.72
N VAL A 25 -1.72 -14.29 -9.15
CA VAL A 25 -3.09 -14.48 -9.67
C VAL A 25 -3.20 -13.99 -11.11
N PHE A 26 -2.68 -12.80 -11.42
CA PHE A 26 -2.72 -12.25 -12.78
C PHE A 26 -1.88 -13.07 -13.77
N VAL A 27 -0.71 -13.57 -13.36
CA VAL A 27 0.17 -14.39 -14.21
C VAL A 27 -0.42 -15.78 -14.44
N THR A 28 -0.97 -16.42 -13.43
CA THR A 28 -1.48 -17.81 -13.54
C THR A 28 -2.82 -17.91 -14.26
N ARG A 29 -3.69 -16.89 -14.13
CA ARG A 29 -4.99 -16.89 -14.80
C ARG A 29 -4.93 -16.36 -16.23
N GLY A 30 -3.86 -15.64 -16.62
CA GLY A 30 -3.67 -15.05 -17.95
C GLY A 30 -4.70 -13.94 -18.27
N GLY A 31 -4.58 -13.34 -19.46
CA GLY A 31 -5.58 -12.41 -19.99
C GLY A 31 -5.61 -10.98 -19.40
N GLY A 32 -4.81 -10.69 -18.40
CA GLY A 32 -4.68 -9.31 -17.86
C GLY A 32 -5.99 -8.71 -17.34
N VAL A 33 -6.22 -7.44 -17.68
CA VAL A 33 -7.39 -6.67 -17.21
C VAL A 33 -8.71 -7.17 -17.82
N THR A 34 -8.68 -7.70 -19.03
CA THR A 34 -9.86 -8.25 -19.72
C THR A 34 -10.34 -9.51 -19.03
N ALA A 35 -9.44 -10.43 -18.67
CA ALA A 35 -9.78 -11.65 -17.93
C ALA A 35 -10.42 -11.32 -16.57
N TYR A 36 -9.95 -10.26 -15.89
CA TYR A 36 -10.56 -9.82 -14.64
C TYR A 36 -12.02 -9.38 -14.82
N SER A 37 -12.38 -8.73 -15.94
CA SER A 37 -13.75 -8.29 -16.19
C SER A 37 -14.69 -9.44 -16.53
N GLU A 38 -14.16 -10.49 -17.15
CA GLU A 38 -14.93 -11.63 -17.64
C GLU A 38 -15.01 -12.80 -16.65
N ASP A 39 -13.97 -12.99 -15.79
CA ASP A 39 -13.91 -14.09 -14.81
C ASP A 39 -14.37 -13.64 -13.41
N PRO A 40 -15.57 -14.05 -12.97
CA PRO A 40 -16.09 -13.70 -11.64
C PRO A 40 -15.25 -14.30 -10.49
N GLU A 41 -14.62 -15.47 -10.71
CA GLU A 41 -13.76 -16.09 -9.69
C GLU A 41 -12.49 -15.26 -9.48
N MET A 42 -11.83 -14.84 -10.56
CA MET A 42 -10.66 -13.97 -10.49
C MET A 42 -10.98 -12.66 -9.77
N ARG A 43 -12.12 -12.06 -10.08
CA ARG A 43 -12.60 -10.85 -9.41
C ARG A 43 -12.80 -11.05 -7.90
N LEU A 44 -13.39 -12.17 -7.51
CA LEU A 44 -13.62 -12.49 -6.10
C LEU A 44 -12.30 -12.72 -5.35
N ILE A 45 -11.33 -13.43 -5.96
CA ILE A 45 -10.01 -13.68 -5.38
C ILE A 45 -9.25 -12.36 -5.19
N VAL A 46 -9.17 -11.51 -6.21
CA VAL A 46 -8.46 -10.23 -6.13
C VAL A 46 -9.12 -9.29 -5.13
N THR A 47 -10.46 -9.23 -5.11
CA THR A 47 -11.22 -8.47 -4.10
C THR A 47 -10.92 -8.97 -2.70
N GLY A 48 -10.94 -10.28 -2.50
CA GLY A 48 -10.62 -10.91 -1.22
C GLY A 48 -9.20 -10.59 -0.75
N LEU A 49 -8.23 -10.58 -1.67
CA LEU A 49 -6.84 -10.19 -1.38
C LEU A 49 -6.76 -8.72 -0.94
N PHE A 50 -7.42 -7.79 -1.63
CA PHE A 50 -7.40 -6.38 -1.24
C PHE A 50 -8.07 -6.15 0.11
N VAL A 51 -9.26 -6.72 0.33
CA VAL A 51 -9.96 -6.63 1.63
C VAL A 51 -9.13 -7.26 2.73
N GLY A 52 -8.56 -8.44 2.50
CA GLY A 52 -7.67 -9.12 3.43
C GLY A 52 -6.43 -8.28 3.79
N CYS A 53 -5.82 -7.62 2.80
CA CYS A 53 -4.71 -6.71 3.00
C CYS A 53 -5.09 -5.55 3.94
N VAL A 54 -6.24 -4.90 3.69
CA VAL A 54 -6.73 -3.79 4.53
C VAL A 54 -7.01 -4.26 5.96
N VAL A 55 -7.71 -5.37 6.12
CA VAL A 55 -8.05 -5.93 7.43
C VAL A 55 -6.79 -6.28 8.22
N LEU A 56 -5.84 -6.99 7.61
CA LEU A 56 -4.58 -7.35 8.27
C LEU A 56 -3.73 -6.11 8.58
N TYR A 57 -3.71 -5.12 7.69
CA TYR A 57 -3.02 -3.86 7.99
C TYR A 57 -3.63 -3.14 9.18
N VAL A 58 -4.96 -3.06 9.25
CA VAL A 58 -5.66 -2.48 10.40
C VAL A 58 -5.35 -3.26 11.69
N ILE A 59 -5.33 -4.58 11.64
CA ILE A 59 -4.94 -5.43 12.79
C ILE A 59 -3.51 -5.09 13.23
N VAL A 60 -2.55 -5.00 12.31
CA VAL A 60 -1.16 -4.60 12.61
C VAL A 60 -1.13 -3.24 13.27
N LEU A 61 -1.92 -2.26 12.80
CA LEU A 61 -2.03 -0.94 13.40
C LEU A 61 -2.53 -0.99 14.84
N PHE A 62 -3.53 -1.83 15.14
CA PHE A 62 -4.09 -1.98 16.48
C PHE A 62 -3.15 -2.71 17.43
N VAL A 63 -2.60 -3.85 17.00
CA VAL A 63 -1.69 -4.68 17.82
C VAL A 63 -0.39 -3.96 18.15
N THR A 64 0.11 -3.14 17.21
CA THR A 64 1.36 -2.40 17.39
C THR A 64 1.15 -1.00 17.99
N ARG A 65 -0.09 -0.65 18.39
CA ARG A 65 -0.37 0.63 19.06
C ARG A 65 0.31 0.66 20.43
N PRO A 66 1.21 1.61 20.70
CA PRO A 66 1.71 1.81 22.05
C PRO A 66 0.55 2.30 22.92
N GLY A 67 0.42 1.75 24.14
CA GLY A 67 -0.64 2.15 25.10
C GLY A 67 -0.63 3.67 25.35
N ARG A 68 -1.81 4.26 25.47
CA ARG A 68 -2.03 5.73 25.57
C ARG A 68 -1.15 6.46 26.59
N GLY A 69 -0.76 5.82 27.70
CA GLY A 69 0.13 6.41 28.72
C GLY A 69 1.62 6.34 28.40
N LYS A 70 2.06 5.45 27.50
CA LYS A 70 3.47 5.27 27.15
C LYS A 70 3.89 6.05 25.90
N VAL A 71 2.94 6.55 25.11
CA VAL A 71 3.23 7.21 23.81
C VAL A 71 4.00 8.52 24.01
N ARG A 72 3.63 9.31 25.01
CA ARG A 72 4.25 10.62 25.25
C ARG A 72 5.63 10.54 25.93
N ALA A 73 5.89 9.45 26.67
CA ALA A 73 7.15 9.24 27.39
C ALA A 73 8.21 8.48 26.55
N LEU A 74 7.83 7.86 25.42
CA LEU A 74 8.69 6.99 24.61
C LEU A 74 8.96 7.51 23.18
N MET A 75 8.27 8.57 22.74
CA MET A 75 8.62 9.24 21.47
C MET A 75 9.67 10.32 21.76
N ASP A 76 10.91 9.98 21.48
CA ASP A 76 12.04 10.88 21.43
C ASP A 76 11.90 11.84 20.22
N GLU A 77 12.52 13.03 20.27
CA GLU A 77 12.59 13.99 19.14
C GLU A 77 13.02 13.30 17.84
N ARG A 78 13.88 12.32 17.96
CA ARG A 78 14.34 11.45 16.87
C ARG A 78 13.19 10.70 16.19
N ASP A 79 12.31 10.07 16.96
CA ASP A 79 11.16 9.33 16.44
C ASP A 79 10.18 10.25 15.72
N MET A 80 9.97 11.45 16.23
CA MET A 80 9.12 12.48 15.60
C MET A 80 9.68 12.92 14.25
N THR A 81 10.98 13.11 14.14
CA THR A 81 11.66 13.47 12.89
C THR A 81 11.53 12.36 11.85
N VAL A 82 11.73 11.09 12.26
CA VAL A 82 11.58 9.92 11.39
C VAL A 82 10.13 9.80 10.88
N VAL A 83 9.14 9.92 11.77
CA VAL A 83 7.71 9.84 11.39
C VAL A 83 7.32 10.96 10.44
N THR A 84 7.75 12.20 10.69
CA THR A 84 7.45 13.34 9.81
C THR A 84 8.06 13.16 8.42
N GLY A 85 9.31 12.69 8.35
CA GLY A 85 9.97 12.36 7.09
C GLY A 85 9.26 11.24 6.33
N ALA A 86 8.84 10.18 7.04
CA ALA A 86 8.11 9.07 6.45
C ALA A 86 6.73 9.50 5.91
N LEU A 87 6.00 10.37 6.62
CA LEU A 87 4.72 10.92 6.16
C LEU A 87 4.85 11.76 4.89
N ARG A 88 5.91 12.58 4.80
CA ARG A 88 6.18 13.35 3.57
C ARG A 88 6.46 12.43 2.39
N LEU A 89 7.32 11.43 2.57
CA LEU A 89 7.61 10.44 1.53
C LEU A 89 6.34 9.69 1.12
N GLN A 90 5.54 9.25 2.08
CA GLN A 90 4.27 8.56 1.85
C GLN A 90 3.32 9.41 1.00
N LEU A 91 3.09 10.66 1.40
CA LEU A 91 2.20 11.58 0.67
C LEU A 91 2.69 11.82 -0.75
N SER A 92 3.98 12.13 -0.93
CA SER A 92 4.57 12.36 -2.25
C SER A 92 4.43 11.14 -3.15
N THR A 93 4.72 9.94 -2.64
CA THR A 93 4.65 8.70 -3.41
C THR A 93 3.21 8.37 -3.82
N VAL A 94 2.23 8.58 -2.93
CA VAL A 94 0.81 8.39 -3.25
C VAL A 94 0.34 9.36 -4.32
N VAL A 95 0.69 10.65 -4.21
CA VAL A 95 0.32 11.66 -5.22
C VAL A 95 0.93 11.33 -6.58
N ILE A 96 2.22 10.98 -6.62
CA ILE A 96 2.90 10.58 -7.86
C ILE A 96 2.23 9.35 -8.47
N SER A 97 1.91 8.34 -7.65
CA SER A 97 1.21 7.14 -8.13
C SER A 97 -0.15 7.46 -8.75
N LEU A 98 -0.94 8.34 -8.14
CA LEU A 98 -2.24 8.75 -8.68
C LEU A 98 -2.10 9.54 -9.99
N VAL A 99 -1.10 10.41 -10.09
CA VAL A 99 -0.81 11.15 -11.35
C VAL A 99 -0.40 10.19 -12.46
N VAL A 100 0.46 9.21 -12.16
CA VAL A 100 0.85 8.17 -13.13
C VAL A 100 -0.36 7.38 -13.61
N TRP A 101 -1.26 6.96 -12.70
CA TRP A 101 -2.50 6.29 -13.06
C TRP A 101 -3.39 7.15 -13.94
N ALA A 102 -3.57 8.44 -13.58
CA ALA A 102 -4.39 9.36 -14.35
C ALA A 102 -3.87 9.53 -15.78
N ILE A 103 -2.56 9.75 -15.95
CA ILE A 103 -1.94 9.88 -17.28
C ILE A 103 -2.07 8.57 -18.06
N ALA A 104 -1.70 7.44 -17.46
CA ALA A 104 -1.73 6.15 -18.13
C ALA A 104 -3.14 5.78 -18.63
N LEU A 105 -4.18 6.00 -17.82
CA LEU A 105 -5.55 5.71 -18.21
C LEU A 105 -6.06 6.69 -19.28
N THR A 106 -5.74 7.96 -19.16
CA THR A 106 -6.16 8.96 -20.15
C THR A 106 -5.54 8.63 -21.51
N GLU A 107 -4.24 8.36 -21.58
CA GLU A 107 -3.57 8.02 -22.84
C GLU A 107 -4.07 6.70 -23.43
N THR A 108 -4.30 5.69 -22.57
CA THR A 108 -4.71 4.35 -23.07
C THR A 108 -6.16 4.33 -23.59
N TYR A 109 -7.06 5.10 -22.97
CA TYR A 109 -8.49 5.04 -23.26
C TYR A 109 -9.03 6.30 -23.94
N TRP A 110 -8.15 7.22 -24.41
CA TRP A 110 -8.52 8.47 -25.06
C TRP A 110 -9.49 8.26 -26.22
N ASP A 111 -9.15 7.32 -27.11
CA ASP A 111 -9.95 7.05 -28.32
C ASP A 111 -11.24 6.27 -28.04
N GLN A 112 -11.31 5.57 -26.88
CA GLN A 112 -12.47 4.75 -26.54
C GLN A 112 -13.58 5.54 -25.86
N GLY A 113 -13.28 6.74 -25.34
CA GLY A 113 -14.23 7.63 -24.68
C GLY A 113 -14.81 7.10 -23.37
N HIS A 114 -14.37 5.93 -22.90
CA HIS A 114 -14.78 5.35 -21.60
C HIS A 114 -13.66 4.54 -20.97
N ILE A 115 -13.56 4.61 -19.66
CA ILE A 115 -12.61 3.81 -18.86
C ILE A 115 -13.38 2.62 -18.26
N PRO A 116 -12.89 1.37 -18.42
CA PRO A 116 -13.53 0.21 -17.80
C PRO A 116 -13.67 0.36 -16.27
N VAL A 117 -14.83 -0.05 -15.74
CA VAL A 117 -15.22 0.13 -14.32
C VAL A 117 -14.25 -0.52 -13.33
N ILE A 118 -13.43 -1.46 -13.80
CA ILE A 118 -12.42 -2.14 -12.98
C ILE A 118 -11.29 -1.20 -12.51
N PHE A 119 -10.89 -0.20 -13.32
CA PHE A 119 -9.73 0.62 -13.01
C PHE A 119 -9.82 1.41 -11.71
N PRO A 120 -10.94 2.07 -11.36
CA PRO A 120 -11.09 2.68 -10.04
C PRO A 120 -10.79 1.74 -8.89
N TYR A 121 -11.16 0.46 -9.03
CA TYR A 121 -10.91 -0.57 -8.05
C TYR A 121 -9.43 -0.94 -7.95
N LEU A 122 -8.78 -1.16 -9.09
CA LEU A 122 -7.34 -1.42 -9.16
C LEU A 122 -6.51 -0.25 -8.64
N ILE A 123 -6.89 0.99 -8.98
CA ILE A 123 -6.23 2.20 -8.49
C ILE A 123 -6.30 2.25 -6.96
N CYS A 124 -7.48 2.02 -6.38
CA CYS A 124 -7.66 2.02 -4.94
C CYS A 124 -6.76 0.99 -4.26
N GLY A 125 -6.76 -0.26 -4.75
CA GLY A 125 -5.93 -1.33 -4.21
C GLY A 125 -4.43 -1.08 -4.36
N CYS A 126 -3.98 -0.66 -5.55
CA CYS A 126 -2.58 -0.32 -5.79
C CYS A 126 -2.13 0.86 -4.93
N THR A 127 -2.97 1.89 -4.78
CA THR A 127 -2.67 3.05 -3.95
C THR A 127 -2.52 2.67 -2.48
N LEU A 128 -3.34 1.75 -1.96
CA LEU A 128 -3.19 1.22 -0.60
C LEU A 128 -1.86 0.50 -0.40
N ILE A 129 -1.46 -0.36 -1.34
CA ILE A 129 -0.18 -1.07 -1.30
C ILE A 129 0.99 -0.07 -1.35
N VAL A 130 0.96 0.88 -2.27
CA VAL A 130 1.97 1.94 -2.42
C VAL A 130 2.07 2.77 -1.14
N ASN A 131 0.95 3.12 -0.54
CA ASN A 131 0.87 3.85 0.73
C ASN A 131 1.56 3.08 1.88
N MET A 132 1.30 1.78 2.00
CA MET A 132 1.93 0.91 3.01
C MET A 132 3.43 0.79 2.79
N LEU A 133 3.86 0.56 1.54
CA LEU A 133 5.28 0.45 1.17
C LEU A 133 6.03 1.75 1.45
N ALA A 134 5.49 2.89 1.00
CA ALA A 134 6.13 4.19 1.20
C ALA A 134 6.29 4.55 2.68
N GLN A 135 5.26 4.27 3.50
CA GLN A 135 5.34 4.48 4.94
C GLN A 135 6.40 3.58 5.59
N ALA A 136 6.39 2.28 5.26
CA ALA A 136 7.33 1.32 5.84
C ALA A 136 8.79 1.67 5.47
N VAL A 137 9.04 1.92 4.18
CA VAL A 137 10.36 2.29 3.67
C VAL A 137 10.81 3.63 4.26
N GLY A 138 9.91 4.62 4.34
CA GLY A 138 10.22 5.93 4.93
C GLY A 138 10.67 5.84 6.38
N ILE A 139 9.99 5.02 7.19
CA ILE A 139 10.39 4.77 8.59
C ILE A 139 11.75 4.05 8.65
N LEU A 140 11.96 3.00 7.86
CA LEU A 140 13.21 2.23 7.86
C LEU A 140 14.42 3.08 7.42
N ILE A 141 14.27 3.90 6.37
CA ILE A 141 15.31 4.83 5.91
C ILE A 141 15.57 5.89 6.98
N GLY A 142 14.51 6.42 7.60
CA GLY A 142 14.64 7.42 8.66
C GLY A 142 15.51 6.92 9.81
N TYR A 143 15.25 5.72 10.31
CA TYR A 143 16.07 5.10 11.37
C TYR A 143 17.50 4.81 10.94
N ARG A 144 17.74 4.47 9.67
CA ARG A 144 19.09 4.25 9.16
C ARG A 144 19.93 5.54 9.06
N ARG A 145 19.29 6.69 8.79
CA ARG A 145 19.98 7.97 8.66
C ARG A 145 20.31 8.64 10.00
N VAL A 146 19.53 8.36 11.02
CA VAL A 146 19.66 8.97 12.34
C VAL A 146 20.42 8.06 13.33
N GLY A 147 20.71 6.81 12.97
CA GLY A 147 21.57 5.86 13.68
C GLY A 147 22.98 5.94 13.19
#